data_5bbdb34037f7ca5f56f6fbfbfdd5971c
#
_entry.id   5bbdb34037f7ca5f56f6fbfbfdd5971c
#
_cell.length_a   1.000
_cell.length_b   1.000
_cell.length_c   1.000
_cell.angle_alpha   90.00
_cell.angle_beta   90.00
_cell.angle_gamma   90.00
#
_symmetry.space_group_name_H-M   'P 1'
#
loop_
_entity.id
_entity.type
_entity.pdbx_description
1 polymer ?
#
loop_
_entity_poly.entity_id
_entity_poly.type
_entity_poly.pdbx_seq_one_letter_code
_entity_poly.pdbx_strand_id
1 'polypeptide(L)'
;IRAELEARELESWQSLIRLLRHEIMNSATPISSLSEAAKDSLEEILKKKEDVPEKLHDELKDLQLSMNTIHTRTQGLLKFVQTYRKLTGVPEPTTESVDIAGLTRHVLHLLREEMERKKIELVTHMPDDPPEIKVDPEQVEQVEINILINAIDALAGCQQPTIEVRLEKREESGVVLSIADNGEGIQEESLQKIFMPFYSTRENGSGIGLSLARQIMKKHHGQIMVHSTPGRGTTCELYFP
;
A
#
# COMPACT_ATOMS: atom_id res chain seq x y z
N ILE A 1 16.99 -19.53 -19.51
CA ILE A 1 16.54 -20.78 -18.85
C ILE A 1 16.18 -20.52 -17.39
N ARG A 2 17.05 -19.91 -16.55
CA ARG A 2 16.74 -19.66 -15.14
C ARG A 2 15.63 -18.60 -14.95
N ALA A 3 15.67 -17.50 -15.69
CA ALA A 3 14.63 -16.47 -15.69
C ALA A 3 13.29 -16.97 -16.25
N GLU A 4 13.28 -17.90 -17.21
CA GLU A 4 12.07 -18.53 -17.73
C GLU A 4 11.46 -19.53 -16.74
N LEU A 5 12.27 -20.26 -15.99
CA LEU A 5 11.81 -21.14 -14.93
C LEU A 5 11.18 -20.35 -13.78
N GLU A 6 11.84 -19.28 -13.33
CA GLU A 6 11.32 -18.39 -12.30
C GLU A 6 10.02 -17.69 -12.74
N ALA A 7 9.90 -17.30 -14.02
CA ALA A 7 8.68 -16.74 -14.57
C ALA A 7 7.52 -17.75 -14.61
N ARG A 8 7.77 -19.01 -15.02
CA ARG A 8 6.77 -20.08 -15.06
C ARG A 8 6.34 -20.52 -13.65
N GLU A 9 7.26 -20.58 -12.70
CA GLU A 9 6.92 -20.85 -11.31
C GLU A 9 6.02 -19.73 -10.76
N LEU A 10 6.33 -18.46 -11.04
CA LEU A 10 5.53 -17.33 -10.62
C LEU A 10 4.12 -17.37 -11.23
N GLU A 11 3.98 -17.67 -12.52
CA GLU A 11 2.68 -17.84 -13.19
C GLU A 11 1.85 -18.99 -12.61
N SER A 12 2.50 -20.12 -12.31
CA SER A 12 1.86 -21.27 -11.68
C SER A 12 1.36 -20.94 -10.28
N TRP A 13 2.19 -20.26 -9.48
CA TRP A 13 1.82 -19.76 -8.16
C TRP A 13 0.67 -18.74 -8.24
N GLN A 14 0.68 -17.81 -9.20
CA GLN A 14 -0.39 -16.84 -9.41
C GLN A 14 -1.72 -17.52 -9.77
N SER A 15 -1.69 -18.56 -10.60
CA SER A 15 -2.89 -19.34 -10.97
C SER A 15 -3.46 -20.11 -9.77
N LEU A 16 -2.60 -20.72 -8.98
CA LEU A 16 -2.98 -21.50 -7.79
C LEU A 16 -3.61 -20.58 -6.72
N ILE A 17 -3.04 -19.41 -6.50
CA ILE A 17 -3.59 -18.43 -5.55
C ILE A 17 -4.88 -17.80 -6.07
N ARG A 18 -5.06 -17.68 -7.39
CA ARG A 18 -6.35 -17.22 -7.96
C ARG A 18 -7.49 -18.19 -7.66
N LEU A 19 -7.24 -19.49 -7.70
CA LEU A 19 -8.20 -20.52 -7.30
C LEU A 19 -8.43 -20.53 -5.78
N LEU A 20 -7.36 -20.53 -4.99
CA LEU A 20 -7.43 -20.50 -3.53
C LEU A 20 -8.16 -19.24 -3.02
N ARG A 21 -8.05 -18.12 -3.72
CA ARG A 21 -8.76 -16.89 -3.37
C ARG A 21 -10.28 -17.07 -3.27
N HIS A 22 -10.90 -17.72 -4.27
CA HIS A 22 -12.34 -17.94 -4.25
C HIS A 22 -12.75 -18.84 -3.07
N GLU A 23 -11.99 -19.88 -2.80
CA GLU A 23 -12.24 -20.78 -1.67
C GLU A 23 -12.05 -20.09 -0.32
N ILE A 24 -10.97 -19.28 -0.19
CA ILE A 24 -10.70 -18.50 1.03
C ILE A 24 -11.79 -17.45 1.26
N MET A 25 -12.17 -16.68 0.24
CA MET A 25 -13.23 -15.67 0.36
C MET A 25 -14.58 -16.31 0.70
N ASN A 26 -14.92 -17.42 0.02
CA ASN A 26 -16.17 -18.15 0.27
C ASN A 26 -16.26 -18.75 1.67
N SER A 27 -15.13 -19.14 2.24
CA SER A 27 -15.06 -19.72 3.59
C SER A 27 -14.93 -18.65 4.67
N ALA A 28 -14.10 -17.65 4.47
CA ALA A 28 -13.80 -16.64 5.48
C ALA A 28 -14.94 -15.61 5.65
N THR A 29 -15.65 -15.24 4.57
CA THR A 29 -16.75 -14.26 4.68
C THR A 29 -17.88 -14.73 5.59
N PRO A 30 -18.42 -15.96 5.47
CA PRO A 30 -19.42 -16.48 6.41
C PRO A 30 -18.91 -16.59 7.84
N ILE A 31 -17.64 -17.04 8.04
CA ILE A 31 -17.04 -17.14 9.37
C ILE A 31 -16.96 -15.76 10.03
N SER A 32 -16.55 -14.73 9.30
CA SER A 32 -16.52 -13.36 9.81
C SER A 32 -17.90 -12.86 10.22
N SER A 33 -18.91 -13.04 9.36
CA SER A 33 -20.29 -12.61 9.64
C SER A 33 -20.92 -13.35 10.81
N LEU A 34 -20.68 -14.67 10.92
CA LEU A 34 -21.18 -15.46 12.05
C LEU A 34 -20.49 -15.11 13.37
N SER A 35 -19.19 -14.86 13.35
CA SER A 35 -18.45 -14.45 14.55
C SER A 35 -18.85 -13.05 15.01
N GLU A 36 -19.16 -12.13 14.11
CA GLU A 36 -19.70 -10.81 14.42
C GLU A 36 -21.09 -10.91 15.06
N ALA A 37 -22.00 -11.66 14.45
CA ALA A 37 -23.34 -11.87 14.99
C ALA A 37 -23.33 -12.54 16.39
N ALA A 38 -22.44 -13.52 16.59
CA ALA A 38 -22.27 -14.17 17.89
C ALA A 38 -21.71 -13.21 18.95
N LYS A 39 -20.74 -12.36 18.56
CA LYS A 39 -20.20 -11.31 19.43
C LYS A 39 -21.28 -10.33 19.86
N ASP A 40 -22.11 -9.83 18.93
CA ASP A 40 -23.17 -8.87 19.20
C ASP A 40 -24.23 -9.48 20.15
N SER A 41 -24.58 -10.75 19.94
CA SER A 41 -25.49 -11.49 20.81
C SER A 41 -24.94 -11.67 22.23
N LEU A 42 -23.64 -11.97 22.36
CA LEU A 42 -22.96 -12.08 23.66
C LEU A 42 -22.88 -10.72 24.37
N GLU A 43 -22.62 -9.63 23.66
CA GLU A 43 -22.63 -8.29 24.22
C GLU A 43 -24.03 -7.91 24.77
N GLU A 44 -25.09 -8.28 24.05
CA GLU A 44 -26.47 -8.04 24.49
C GLU A 44 -26.80 -8.82 25.78
N ILE A 45 -26.39 -10.10 25.87
CA ILE A 45 -26.57 -10.93 27.04
C ILE A 45 -25.80 -10.36 28.23
N LEU A 46 -24.54 -9.97 28.03
CA LEU A 46 -23.68 -9.41 29.08
C LEU A 46 -24.15 -8.05 29.62
N LYS A 47 -24.85 -7.25 28.77
CA LYS A 47 -25.47 -5.97 29.20
C LYS A 47 -26.68 -6.16 30.10
N LYS A 48 -27.39 -7.28 30.01
CA LYS A 48 -28.55 -7.63 30.85
C LYS A 48 -28.09 -8.23 32.23
N LYS A 49 -27.30 -7.47 32.97
CA LYS A 49 -26.56 -7.86 34.20
C LYS A 49 -27.36 -8.53 35.34
N GLU A 50 -28.67 -8.41 35.39
CA GLU A 50 -29.47 -8.78 36.55
C GLU A 50 -29.84 -10.27 36.65
N ASP A 51 -29.68 -11.05 35.56
CA ASP A 51 -30.13 -12.45 35.48
C ASP A 51 -29.06 -13.50 35.25
N VAL A 52 -27.77 -13.13 35.18
CA VAL A 52 -26.69 -14.06 34.82
C VAL A 52 -25.87 -14.43 36.07
N PRO A 53 -25.82 -15.72 36.50
CA PRO A 53 -24.94 -16.17 37.56
C PRO A 53 -23.47 -15.83 37.29
N GLU A 54 -22.71 -15.45 38.34
CA GLU A 54 -21.32 -14.97 38.24
C GLU A 54 -20.42 -15.95 37.46
N LYS A 55 -20.56 -17.25 37.73
CA LYS A 55 -19.81 -18.28 36.98
C LYS A 55 -20.12 -18.30 35.49
N LEU A 56 -21.38 -18.12 35.10
CA LEU A 56 -21.79 -18.07 33.71
C LEU A 56 -21.31 -16.78 33.03
N HIS A 57 -21.17 -15.69 33.79
CA HIS A 57 -20.65 -14.42 33.29
C HIS A 57 -19.20 -14.53 32.82
N ASP A 58 -18.35 -15.26 33.52
CA ASP A 58 -16.96 -15.50 33.15
C ASP A 58 -16.86 -16.39 31.90
N GLU A 59 -17.69 -17.46 31.84
CA GLU A 59 -17.76 -18.32 30.63
C GLU A 59 -18.23 -17.54 29.41
N LEU A 60 -19.18 -16.61 29.54
CA LEU A 60 -19.64 -15.75 28.44
C LEU A 60 -18.57 -14.76 27.99
N LYS A 61 -17.75 -14.20 28.90
CA LYS A 61 -16.61 -13.35 28.55
C LYS A 61 -15.54 -14.10 27.77
N ASP A 62 -15.22 -15.32 28.20
CA ASP A 62 -14.26 -16.16 27.51
C ASP A 62 -14.75 -16.50 26.09
N LEU A 63 -16.04 -16.76 25.94
CA LEU A 63 -16.66 -16.98 24.63
C LEU A 63 -16.61 -15.72 23.76
N GLN A 64 -16.90 -14.55 24.33
CA GLN A 64 -16.78 -13.27 23.64
C GLN A 64 -15.34 -13.01 23.17
N LEU A 65 -14.33 -13.27 24.01
CA LEU A 65 -12.92 -13.13 23.64
C LEU A 65 -12.56 -14.09 22.49
N SER A 66 -13.08 -15.31 22.53
CA SER A 66 -12.89 -16.30 21.46
C SER A 66 -13.51 -15.84 20.14
N MET A 67 -14.75 -15.33 20.17
CA MET A 67 -15.41 -14.78 18.98
C MET A 67 -14.69 -13.56 18.42
N ASN A 68 -14.23 -12.64 19.27
CA ASN A 68 -13.40 -11.51 18.86
C ASN A 68 -12.10 -11.97 18.16
N THR A 69 -11.47 -13.02 18.70
CA THR A 69 -10.25 -13.57 18.11
C THR A 69 -10.52 -14.16 16.72
N ILE A 70 -11.59 -14.95 16.57
CA ILE A 70 -12.01 -15.53 15.29
C ILE A 70 -12.32 -14.42 14.28
N HIS A 71 -13.10 -13.42 14.69
CA HIS A 71 -13.45 -12.28 13.84
C HIS A 71 -12.20 -11.56 13.34
N THR A 72 -11.30 -11.17 14.25
CA THR A 72 -10.07 -10.45 13.92
C THR A 72 -9.16 -11.24 12.97
N ARG A 73 -9.00 -12.55 13.22
CA ARG A 73 -8.20 -13.43 12.35
C ARG A 73 -8.80 -13.58 10.97
N THR A 74 -10.14 -13.73 10.90
CA THR A 74 -10.85 -13.86 9.62
C THR A 74 -10.79 -12.57 8.81
N GLN A 75 -10.97 -11.41 9.44
CA GLN A 75 -10.78 -10.10 8.81
C GLN A 75 -9.34 -9.93 8.29
N GLY A 76 -8.35 -10.35 9.05
CA GLY A 76 -6.95 -10.36 8.61
C GLY A 76 -6.74 -11.19 7.34
N LEU A 77 -7.36 -12.38 7.28
CA LEU A 77 -7.30 -13.26 6.11
C LEU A 77 -7.99 -12.65 4.89
N LEU A 78 -9.17 -12.07 5.06
CA LEU A 78 -9.90 -11.37 3.97
C LEU A 78 -9.09 -10.18 3.44
N LYS A 79 -8.52 -9.37 4.33
CA LYS A 79 -7.64 -8.26 3.97
C LYS A 79 -6.40 -8.76 3.21
N PHE A 80 -5.79 -9.85 3.64
CA PHE A 80 -4.66 -10.48 2.94
C PHE A 80 -5.04 -10.88 1.52
N VAL A 81 -6.15 -11.58 1.32
CA VAL A 81 -6.61 -12.02 -0.01
C VAL A 81 -6.93 -10.85 -0.94
N GLN A 82 -7.62 -9.81 -0.43
CA GLN A 82 -7.92 -8.59 -1.20
C GLN A 82 -6.64 -7.87 -1.62
N THR A 83 -5.71 -7.79 -0.71
CA THR A 83 -4.41 -7.16 -0.87
C THR A 83 -3.56 -7.89 -1.90
N TYR A 84 -3.53 -9.22 -1.85
CA TYR A 84 -2.88 -10.06 -2.84
C TYR A 84 -3.51 -9.90 -4.24
N ARG A 85 -4.85 -9.74 -4.31
CA ARG A 85 -5.56 -9.47 -5.57
C ARG A 85 -5.06 -8.20 -6.25
N LYS A 86 -4.87 -7.12 -5.49
CA LYS A 86 -4.35 -5.85 -6.03
C LYS A 86 -2.96 -6.04 -6.64
N LEU A 87 -2.12 -6.86 -6.02
CA LEU A 87 -0.78 -7.13 -6.52
C LEU A 87 -0.77 -7.98 -7.80
N THR A 88 -1.57 -9.07 -7.85
CA THR A 88 -1.56 -10.01 -8.99
C THR A 88 -2.48 -9.61 -10.13
N GLY A 89 -3.35 -8.64 -9.89
CA GLY A 89 -4.40 -8.22 -10.81
C GLY A 89 -4.15 -6.88 -11.48
N VAL A 90 -2.90 -6.38 -11.53
CA VAL A 90 -2.59 -5.15 -12.28
C VAL A 90 -2.93 -5.38 -13.76
N PRO A 91 -3.93 -4.68 -14.32
CA PRO A 91 -4.30 -4.85 -15.72
C PRO A 91 -3.20 -4.35 -16.66
N GLU A 92 -3.29 -4.71 -17.95
CA GLU A 92 -2.46 -4.06 -18.95
C GLU A 92 -2.82 -2.56 -19.02
N PRO A 93 -1.82 -1.66 -19.09
CA PRO A 93 -2.06 -0.24 -19.08
C PRO A 93 -2.78 0.22 -20.35
N THR A 94 -3.81 1.03 -20.17
CA THR A 94 -4.46 1.76 -21.26
C THR A 94 -3.76 3.09 -21.42
N THR A 95 -2.69 3.11 -22.23
CA THR A 95 -1.81 4.28 -22.35
C THR A 95 -2.40 5.38 -23.21
N GLU A 96 -2.31 6.62 -22.74
CA GLU A 96 -2.62 7.84 -23.47
C GLU A 96 -1.50 8.88 -23.26
N SER A 97 -1.54 10.01 -24.02
CA SER A 97 -0.59 11.11 -23.83
C SER A 97 -1.01 11.92 -22.61
N VAL A 98 -0.16 11.99 -21.60
CA VAL A 98 -0.46 12.59 -20.29
C VAL A 98 0.57 13.67 -19.95
N ASP A 99 0.12 14.86 -19.56
CA ASP A 99 0.92 15.85 -18.84
C ASP A 99 1.23 15.31 -17.42
N ILE A 100 2.43 14.76 -17.25
CA ILE A 100 2.84 14.16 -15.98
C ILE A 100 2.91 15.19 -14.85
N ALA A 101 3.25 16.45 -15.14
CA ALA A 101 3.26 17.51 -14.12
C ALA A 101 1.83 17.85 -13.68
N GLY A 102 0.87 17.85 -14.61
CA GLY A 102 -0.55 18.03 -14.32
C GLY A 102 -1.08 16.92 -13.42
N LEU A 103 -0.76 15.66 -13.75
CA LEU A 103 -1.14 14.48 -12.95
C LEU A 103 -0.53 14.55 -11.54
N THR A 104 0.76 14.84 -11.43
CA THR A 104 1.45 14.98 -10.13
C THR A 104 0.82 16.10 -9.29
N ARG A 105 0.50 17.27 -9.89
CA ARG A 105 -0.21 18.35 -9.18
C ARG A 105 -1.58 17.91 -8.67
N HIS A 106 -2.30 17.08 -9.45
CA HIS A 106 -3.58 16.52 -9.02
C HIS A 106 -3.41 15.62 -7.78
N VAL A 107 -2.44 14.71 -7.80
CA VAL A 107 -2.16 13.82 -6.66
C VAL A 107 -1.73 14.59 -5.42
N LEU A 108 -0.88 15.60 -5.57
CA LEU A 108 -0.48 16.47 -4.47
C LEU A 108 -1.66 17.23 -3.87
N HIS A 109 -2.61 17.64 -4.72
CA HIS A 109 -3.85 18.28 -4.25
C HIS A 109 -4.73 17.30 -3.45
N LEU A 110 -4.87 16.05 -3.88
CA LEU A 110 -5.62 15.02 -3.15
C LEU A 110 -5.07 14.76 -1.74
N LEU A 111 -3.75 14.85 -1.56
CA LEU A 111 -3.09 14.57 -0.27
C LEU A 111 -2.83 15.85 0.56
N ARG A 112 -3.26 17.01 0.07
CA ARG A 112 -2.99 18.31 0.67
C ARG A 112 -3.47 18.40 2.12
N GLU A 113 -4.71 18.02 2.40
CA GLU A 113 -5.28 18.09 3.75
C GLU A 113 -4.47 17.26 4.76
N GLU A 114 -3.98 16.10 4.34
CA GLU A 114 -3.17 15.24 5.19
C GLU A 114 -1.79 15.84 5.46
N MET A 115 -1.15 16.41 4.44
CA MET A 115 0.12 17.12 4.58
C MET A 115 -0.01 18.35 5.49
N GLU A 116 -1.07 19.17 5.30
CA GLU A 116 -1.35 20.34 6.14
C GLU A 116 -1.59 19.94 7.61
N ARG A 117 -2.38 18.87 7.85
CA ARG A 117 -2.63 18.35 9.19
C ARG A 117 -1.33 17.92 9.90
N LYS A 118 -0.41 17.30 9.16
CA LYS A 118 0.91 16.87 9.65
C LYS A 118 1.96 17.99 9.60
N LYS A 119 1.61 19.20 9.14
CA LYS A 119 2.49 20.38 8.99
C LYS A 119 3.70 20.10 8.10
N ILE A 120 3.51 19.32 7.05
CA ILE A 120 4.56 18.97 6.10
C ILE A 120 4.73 20.14 5.11
N GLU A 121 5.96 20.62 4.97
CA GLU A 121 6.35 21.56 3.94
C GLU A 121 6.48 20.83 2.60
N LEU A 122 5.74 21.31 1.59
CA LEU A 122 5.81 20.75 0.23
C LEU A 122 6.61 21.70 -0.66
N VAL A 123 7.72 21.21 -1.22
CA VAL A 123 8.55 21.92 -2.20
C VAL A 123 8.40 21.26 -3.55
N THR A 124 8.06 22.02 -4.60
CA THR A 124 7.86 21.45 -5.94
C THR A 124 8.75 22.12 -6.97
N HIS A 125 9.43 21.34 -7.80
CA HIS A 125 10.24 21.76 -8.92
C HIS A 125 9.69 21.11 -10.19
N MET A 126 8.87 21.86 -10.92
CA MET A 126 8.25 21.40 -12.16
C MET A 126 8.76 22.29 -13.31
N PRO A 127 9.06 21.72 -14.50
CA PRO A 127 9.42 22.53 -15.66
C PRO A 127 8.23 23.37 -16.15
N ASP A 128 8.52 24.54 -16.74
CA ASP A 128 7.50 25.42 -17.33
C ASP A 128 6.79 24.76 -18.52
N ASP A 129 7.52 23.91 -19.28
CA ASP A 129 7.00 23.11 -20.39
C ASP A 129 7.11 21.61 -20.02
N PRO A 130 6.09 21.06 -19.33
CA PRO A 130 6.14 19.68 -18.86
C PRO A 130 6.04 18.71 -20.05
N PRO A 131 6.85 17.63 -20.03
CA PRO A 131 6.78 16.64 -21.08
C PRO A 131 5.48 15.84 -21.00
N GLU A 132 4.88 15.57 -22.15
CA GLU A 132 3.85 14.54 -22.26
C GLU A 132 4.50 13.17 -22.39
N ILE A 133 3.97 12.21 -21.66
CA ILE A 133 4.42 10.81 -21.72
C ILE A 133 3.24 9.87 -21.99
N LYS A 134 3.52 8.72 -22.62
CA LYS A 134 2.49 7.69 -22.89
C LYS A 134 2.37 6.75 -21.70
N VAL A 135 1.35 6.96 -20.88
CA VAL A 135 1.08 6.18 -19.67
C VAL A 135 -0.42 5.99 -19.45
N ASP A 136 -0.77 5.05 -18.59
CA ASP A 136 -2.11 4.92 -18.02
C ASP A 136 -2.18 5.85 -16.80
N PRO A 137 -2.97 6.94 -16.86
CA PRO A 137 -2.99 7.95 -15.81
C PRO A 137 -3.46 7.40 -14.45
N GLU A 138 -4.45 6.49 -14.44
CA GLU A 138 -4.97 5.90 -13.19
C GLU A 138 -3.92 5.03 -12.50
N GLN A 139 -3.16 4.28 -13.28
CA GLN A 139 -2.09 3.44 -12.74
C GLN A 139 -0.92 4.27 -12.23
N VAL A 140 -0.52 5.34 -12.94
CA VAL A 140 0.56 6.24 -12.50
C VAL A 140 0.14 7.04 -11.27
N GLU A 141 -1.10 7.55 -11.22
CA GLU A 141 -1.68 8.17 -10.04
C GLU A 141 -1.57 7.25 -8.80
N GLN A 142 -1.91 5.97 -8.97
CA GLN A 142 -1.78 4.98 -7.89
C GLN A 142 -0.32 4.80 -7.43
N VAL A 143 0.65 4.85 -8.36
CA VAL A 143 2.09 4.81 -8.02
C VAL A 143 2.48 6.01 -7.19
N GLU A 144 2.13 7.22 -7.64
CA GLU A 144 2.46 8.47 -6.94
C GLU A 144 1.83 8.52 -5.54
N ILE A 145 0.55 8.15 -5.42
CA ILE A 145 -0.14 8.06 -4.12
C ILE A 145 0.58 7.10 -3.18
N ASN A 146 0.99 5.91 -3.64
CA ASN A 146 1.69 4.95 -2.80
C ASN A 146 3.03 5.49 -2.28
N ILE A 147 3.77 6.21 -3.11
CA ILE A 147 5.06 6.80 -2.73
C ILE A 147 4.85 7.97 -1.77
N LEU A 148 3.91 8.88 -2.07
CA LEU A 148 3.62 10.04 -1.23
C LEU A 148 3.09 9.65 0.15
N ILE A 149 2.21 8.65 0.25
CA ILE A 149 1.76 8.13 1.54
C ILE A 149 2.94 7.57 2.34
N ASN A 150 3.86 6.85 1.68
CA ASN A 150 5.06 6.36 2.35
C ASN A 150 5.94 7.51 2.87
N ALA A 151 6.13 8.57 2.08
CA ALA A 151 6.88 9.77 2.47
C ALA A 151 6.20 10.48 3.65
N ILE A 152 4.88 10.74 3.56
CA ILE A 152 4.08 11.37 4.61
C ILE A 152 4.17 10.60 5.93
N ASP A 153 4.18 9.28 5.88
CA ASP A 153 4.26 8.44 7.07
C ASP A 153 5.68 8.39 7.65
N ALA A 154 6.72 8.42 6.80
CA ALA A 154 8.12 8.44 7.24
C ALA A 154 8.50 9.72 8.00
N LEU A 155 7.69 10.77 7.86
CA LEU A 155 7.85 12.07 8.52
C LEU A 155 7.26 12.13 9.93
N ALA A 156 6.69 11.03 10.43
CA ALA A 156 6.13 10.98 11.78
C ALA A 156 7.23 11.25 12.83
N GLY A 157 7.06 12.30 13.63
CA GLY A 157 8.04 12.71 14.63
C GLY A 157 9.20 13.58 14.11
N CYS A 158 9.25 13.91 12.83
CA CYS A 158 10.21 14.86 12.28
C CYS A 158 9.89 16.30 12.75
N GLN A 159 10.93 17.07 13.13
CA GLN A 159 10.72 18.43 13.64
C GLN A 159 10.34 19.44 12.53
N GLN A 160 10.89 19.27 11.34
CA GLN A 160 10.62 20.11 10.16
C GLN A 160 10.34 19.16 8.97
N PRO A 161 9.13 18.55 8.95
CA PRO A 161 8.81 17.56 7.94
C PRO A 161 8.69 18.21 6.55
N THR A 162 9.46 17.74 5.59
CA THR A 162 9.52 18.28 4.23
C THR A 162 9.39 17.16 3.21
N ILE A 163 8.58 17.40 2.18
CA ILE A 163 8.54 16.58 0.96
C ILE A 163 8.94 17.46 -0.21
N GLU A 164 9.94 17.01 -0.97
CA GLU A 164 10.35 17.64 -2.21
C GLU A 164 9.93 16.78 -3.39
N VAL A 165 9.22 17.38 -4.37
CA VAL A 165 8.79 16.71 -5.61
C VAL A 165 9.43 17.43 -6.79
N ARG A 166 10.19 16.69 -7.59
CA ARG A 166 10.95 17.21 -8.71
C ARG A 166 10.65 16.43 -9.99
N LEU A 167 10.34 17.12 -11.06
CA LEU A 167 10.15 16.55 -12.40
C LEU A 167 11.25 17.04 -13.32
N GLU A 168 11.99 16.12 -13.92
CA GLU A 168 13.11 16.43 -14.82
C GLU A 168 13.00 15.66 -16.13
N LYS A 169 13.27 16.34 -17.24
CA LYS A 169 13.44 15.71 -18.55
C LYS A 169 14.89 15.30 -18.72
N ARG A 170 15.14 14.04 -19.10
CA ARG A 170 16.50 13.58 -19.43
C ARG A 170 16.78 13.68 -20.92
N GLU A 171 18.05 13.92 -21.26
CA GLU A 171 18.50 14.25 -22.63
C GLU A 171 18.28 13.14 -23.66
N GLU A 172 18.12 11.87 -23.26
CA GLU A 172 17.95 10.69 -24.14
C GLU A 172 16.52 10.15 -24.22
N SER A 173 15.49 11.00 -24.16
CA SER A 173 14.07 10.62 -24.23
C SER A 173 13.51 9.90 -22.98
N GLY A 174 13.51 10.54 -21.84
CA GLY A 174 12.84 10.02 -20.66
C GLY A 174 12.52 11.12 -19.67
N VAL A 175 11.62 10.79 -18.76
CA VAL A 175 11.19 11.69 -17.68
C VAL A 175 11.45 11.01 -16.33
N VAL A 176 11.97 11.78 -15.39
CA VAL A 176 12.17 11.33 -14.01
C VAL A 176 11.32 12.19 -13.08
N LEU A 177 10.43 11.54 -12.33
CA LEU A 177 9.73 12.13 -11.21
C LEU A 177 10.38 11.63 -9.92
N SER A 178 10.98 12.55 -9.17
CA SER A 178 11.61 12.29 -7.87
C SER A 178 10.72 12.80 -6.75
N ILE A 179 10.50 11.96 -5.73
CA ILE A 179 9.78 12.31 -4.50
C ILE A 179 10.73 12.01 -3.34
N ALA A 180 11.15 13.05 -2.63
CA ALA A 180 12.08 12.97 -1.52
C ALA A 180 11.43 13.42 -0.22
N ASP A 181 11.67 12.70 0.87
CA ASP A 181 11.31 13.07 2.23
C ASP A 181 12.57 13.20 3.11
N ASN A 182 12.50 13.99 4.16
CA ASN A 182 13.54 14.12 5.18
C ASN A 182 13.20 13.33 6.46
N GLY A 183 12.50 12.22 6.32
CA GLY A 183 12.03 11.39 7.43
C GLY A 183 13.09 10.47 8.04
N GLU A 184 12.63 9.41 8.69
CA GLU A 184 13.49 8.44 9.40
C GLU A 184 14.44 7.65 8.49
N GLY A 185 14.16 7.61 7.18
CA GLY A 185 14.90 6.79 6.23
C GLY A 185 14.68 5.29 6.42
N ILE A 186 15.42 4.49 5.63
CA ILE A 186 15.26 3.03 5.57
C ILE A 186 16.61 2.39 5.88
N GLN A 187 16.61 1.40 6.77
CA GLN A 187 17.79 0.60 7.08
C GLN A 187 18.26 -0.19 5.86
N GLU A 188 19.56 -0.35 5.68
CA GLU A 188 20.16 -1.01 4.50
C GLU A 188 19.63 -2.45 4.31
N GLU A 189 19.44 -3.18 5.39
CA GLU A 189 18.89 -4.54 5.39
C GLU A 189 17.43 -4.58 4.88
N SER A 190 16.69 -3.50 5.11
CA SER A 190 15.30 -3.34 4.67
C SER A 190 15.21 -2.89 3.22
N LEU A 191 16.15 -2.07 2.72
CA LEU A 191 16.18 -1.59 1.33
C LEU A 191 16.10 -2.72 0.30
N GLN A 192 16.73 -3.86 0.59
CA GLN A 192 16.66 -5.04 -0.29
C GLN A 192 15.29 -5.71 -0.30
N LYS A 193 14.45 -5.44 0.71
CA LYS A 193 13.17 -6.10 0.92
C LYS A 193 11.95 -5.20 0.67
N ILE A 194 12.12 -3.87 0.54
CA ILE A 194 10.99 -2.92 0.41
C ILE A 194 10.06 -3.20 -0.79
N PHE A 195 10.58 -3.88 -1.81
CA PHE A 195 9.78 -4.30 -2.97
C PHE A 195 9.22 -5.72 -2.85
N MET A 196 9.52 -6.43 -1.76
CA MET A 196 8.92 -7.75 -1.51
C MET A 196 7.47 -7.55 -1.04
N PRO A 197 6.51 -8.26 -1.64
CA PRO A 197 5.13 -8.19 -1.19
C PRO A 197 4.99 -8.55 0.29
N PHE A 198 4.10 -7.84 0.99
CA PHE A 198 3.81 -8.00 2.43
C PHE A 198 4.95 -7.65 3.37
N TYR A 199 6.08 -7.18 2.86
CA TYR A 199 7.14 -6.65 3.70
C TYR A 199 6.80 -5.22 4.13
N SER A 200 6.72 -4.99 5.42
CA SER A 200 6.48 -3.68 6.03
C SER A 200 7.21 -3.59 7.36
N THR A 201 7.85 -2.47 7.60
CA THR A 201 8.42 -2.11 8.91
C THR A 201 7.40 -1.43 9.82
N ARG A 202 6.19 -1.14 9.31
CA ARG A 202 5.08 -0.46 10.00
C ARG A 202 4.03 -1.46 10.46
N GLU A 203 3.53 -1.30 11.69
CA GLU A 203 2.51 -2.18 12.27
C GLU A 203 1.22 -2.27 11.45
N ASN A 204 0.78 -1.14 10.86
CA ASN A 204 -0.45 -1.06 10.05
C ASN A 204 -0.20 -1.04 8.54
N GLY A 205 1.03 -1.17 8.09
CA GLY A 205 1.39 -1.17 6.68
C GLY A 205 0.96 -2.45 5.98
N SER A 206 0.32 -2.34 4.82
CA SER A 206 -0.06 -3.51 3.99
C SER A 206 1.16 -4.22 3.38
N GLY A 207 2.30 -3.55 3.29
CA GLY A 207 3.52 -4.04 2.65
C GLY A 207 3.41 -4.24 1.13
N ILE A 208 2.45 -3.57 0.46
CA ILE A 208 2.18 -3.80 -0.96
C ILE A 208 2.46 -2.58 -1.82
N GLY A 209 2.38 -1.38 -1.26
CA GLY A 209 2.43 -0.14 -2.02
C GLY A 209 3.62 -0.08 -2.99
N LEU A 210 4.85 -0.32 -2.51
CA LEU A 210 6.06 -0.28 -3.34
C LEU A 210 6.15 -1.47 -4.32
N SER A 211 5.71 -2.66 -3.92
CA SER A 211 5.69 -3.82 -4.82
C SER A 211 4.68 -3.63 -5.96
N LEU A 212 3.52 -3.04 -5.69
CA LEU A 212 2.53 -2.65 -6.69
C LEU A 212 3.06 -1.55 -7.61
N ALA A 213 3.65 -0.50 -7.04
CA ALA A 213 4.28 0.57 -7.80
C ALA A 213 5.34 0.03 -8.78
N ARG A 214 6.20 -0.90 -8.31
CA ARG A 214 7.19 -1.55 -9.16
C ARG A 214 6.58 -2.34 -10.32
N GLN A 215 5.47 -3.04 -10.08
CA GLN A 215 4.78 -3.79 -11.15
C GLN A 215 4.15 -2.86 -12.18
N ILE A 216 3.49 -1.79 -11.73
CA ILE A 216 2.90 -0.78 -12.61
C ILE A 216 4.00 -0.14 -13.46
N MET A 217 5.08 0.34 -12.85
CA MET A 217 6.20 0.93 -13.57
C MET A 217 6.79 -0.03 -14.61
N LYS A 218 6.96 -1.31 -14.25
CA LYS A 218 7.44 -2.33 -15.20
C LYS A 218 6.52 -2.51 -16.40
N LYS A 219 5.19 -2.46 -16.22
CA LYS A 219 4.21 -2.54 -17.32
C LYS A 219 4.23 -1.30 -18.21
N HIS A 220 4.68 -0.17 -17.70
CA HIS A 220 4.91 1.07 -18.45
C HIS A 220 6.34 1.15 -19.02
N HIS A 221 7.09 0.04 -19.02
CA HIS A 221 8.50 -0.01 -19.44
C HIS A 221 9.41 0.95 -18.66
N GLY A 222 8.90 1.48 -17.53
CA GLY A 222 9.61 2.36 -16.62
C GLY A 222 10.33 1.61 -15.50
N GLN A 223 10.95 2.39 -14.62
CA GLN A 223 11.67 1.88 -13.45
C GLN A 223 11.31 2.69 -12.20
N ILE A 224 11.44 2.06 -11.05
CA ILE A 224 11.39 2.71 -9.74
C ILE A 224 12.70 2.44 -9.00
N MET A 225 13.35 3.50 -8.53
CA MET A 225 14.57 3.43 -7.73
C MET A 225 14.33 4.10 -6.38
N VAL A 226 14.95 3.56 -5.33
CA VAL A 226 14.85 4.11 -3.98
C VAL A 226 16.24 4.27 -3.40
N HIS A 227 16.56 5.49 -3.00
CA HIS A 227 17.77 5.86 -2.28
C HIS A 227 17.39 6.32 -0.89
N SER A 228 17.96 5.74 0.14
CA SER A 228 17.65 6.10 1.51
C SER A 228 18.86 5.98 2.43
N THR A 229 18.89 6.86 3.41
CA THR A 229 19.88 6.83 4.48
C THR A 229 19.15 6.97 5.81
N PRO A 230 19.38 6.05 6.76
CA PRO A 230 18.76 6.14 8.08
C PRO A 230 19.00 7.51 8.73
N GLY A 231 17.92 8.14 9.21
CA GLY A 231 17.93 9.46 9.85
C GLY A 231 18.11 10.66 8.90
N ARG A 232 18.15 10.43 7.57
CA ARG A 232 18.28 11.51 6.57
C ARG A 232 17.14 11.56 5.57
N GLY A 233 16.29 10.52 5.55
CA GLY A 233 15.13 10.44 4.66
C GLY A 233 15.31 9.50 3.48
N THR A 234 14.34 9.57 2.57
CA THR A 234 14.24 8.67 1.40
C THR A 234 13.94 9.47 0.15
N THR A 235 14.58 9.11 -0.96
CA THR A 235 14.26 9.61 -2.30
C THR A 235 13.78 8.44 -3.15
N CYS A 236 12.60 8.57 -3.72
CA CYS A 236 12.01 7.63 -4.66
C CYS A 236 11.98 8.25 -6.05
N GLU A 237 12.59 7.61 -7.02
CA GLU A 237 12.67 8.06 -8.41
C GLU A 237 11.84 7.14 -9.32
N LEU A 238 10.92 7.73 -10.07
CA LEU A 238 10.13 7.09 -11.12
C LEU A 238 10.70 7.51 -12.47
N TYR A 239 11.22 6.55 -13.21
CA TYR A 239 11.70 6.76 -14.58
C TYR A 239 10.65 6.29 -15.58
N PHE A 240 10.29 7.18 -16.50
CA PHE A 240 9.43 6.90 -17.66
C PHE A 240 10.27 7.05 -18.94
N PRO A 241 10.30 6.05 -19.84
CA PRO A 241 11.07 6.08 -21.10
C PRO A 241 10.48 7.01 -22.14
#